data_13419997639af07c315db52513c49bd1
#
_entry.id   13419997639af07c315db52513c49bd1
#
_cell.length_a   1.000
_cell.length_b   1.000
_cell.length_c   1.000
_cell.angle_alpha   90.00
_cell.angle_beta   90.00
_cell.angle_gamma   90.00
#
_symmetry.space_group_name_H-M   'P 1'
#
loop_
_entity.id
_entity.type
_entity.pdbx_description
1 polymer ?
#
loop_
_entity_poly.entity_id
_entity_poly.type
_entity_poly.pdbx_seq_one_letter_code
_entity_poly.pdbx_strand_id
1 'polypeptide(L)'
;LLGQDMHERIHYSFTGGTAYPRTACRIQETLERGTGCKVDDEVYWRKDGTDFPVEYSSFPIIEQEQIIGAVVVFLDTTARKRTEQQLTLSHDQLRKLTARLESVREEERILIAREIHDELGQALTGVKLDLCLLRDQISEVSPAMMKRLESISTLVDGTIQSVQRIATELRPVVLDQLGLIPAIEWQAHEFQARTGIQCTLDVYLRAITLSHAGSTAMFRIFQEILTNVARHAQASIVHITLQEQAGSLVLDVRDNGRGVTDAELADPHSLGLVGMRERALLLGGETIVTGSPGTGTAVRVRIPLGQP
;
A
#
# COMPACT_ATOMS: atom_id res chain seq x y z
N LEU A 1 -36.83 22.68 -31.62
CA LEU A 1 -37.48 22.95 -30.33
C LEU A 1 -38.35 24.21 -30.33
N LEU A 2 -38.23 25.10 -31.35
CA LEU A 2 -39.02 26.32 -31.39
C LEU A 2 -40.53 25.99 -31.41
N GLY A 3 -41.27 26.60 -30.47
CA GLY A 3 -42.69 26.40 -30.30
C GLY A 3 -43.10 25.06 -29.70
N GLN A 4 -42.15 24.29 -29.12
CA GLN A 4 -42.41 23.00 -28.51
C GLN A 4 -41.98 23.02 -27.01
N ASP A 5 -42.68 22.22 -26.22
CA ASP A 5 -42.33 22.07 -24.80
C ASP A 5 -40.99 21.35 -24.65
N MET A 6 -40.05 21.98 -23.96
CA MET A 6 -38.71 21.46 -23.75
C MET A 6 -38.73 20.18 -22.93
N HIS A 7 -39.56 20.12 -21.86
CA HIS A 7 -39.64 18.97 -20.98
C HIS A 7 -40.08 17.71 -21.74
N GLU A 8 -41.09 17.82 -22.59
CA GLU A 8 -41.62 16.70 -23.38
C GLU A 8 -40.67 16.24 -24.49
N ARG A 9 -39.72 17.08 -24.91
CA ARG A 9 -38.86 16.80 -26.05
C ARG A 9 -37.46 16.32 -25.71
N ILE A 10 -36.89 16.86 -24.67
CA ILE A 10 -35.48 16.56 -24.33
C ILE A 10 -35.27 16.18 -22.88
N HIS A 11 -36.27 16.32 -21.98
CA HIS A 11 -36.13 16.12 -20.55
C HIS A 11 -37.29 15.30 -19.97
N TYR A 12 -37.85 14.38 -20.73
CA TYR A 12 -39.05 13.62 -20.36
C TYR A 12 -38.79 12.34 -19.58
N SER A 13 -37.55 11.88 -19.49
CA SER A 13 -37.23 10.58 -18.89
C SER A 13 -35.84 10.60 -18.24
N PHE A 14 -35.70 9.84 -17.16
CA PHE A 14 -34.42 9.49 -16.57
C PHE A 14 -33.65 8.51 -17.46
N THR A 15 -32.34 8.33 -17.16
CA THR A 15 -31.55 7.22 -17.71
C THR A 15 -32.26 5.89 -17.43
N GLY A 16 -32.48 5.06 -18.47
CA GLY A 16 -33.20 3.79 -18.33
C GLY A 16 -34.69 3.86 -18.67
N GLY A 17 -35.20 5.02 -19.12
CA GLY A 17 -36.54 5.14 -19.73
C GLY A 17 -37.69 5.36 -18.74
N THR A 18 -37.41 5.50 -17.44
CA THR A 18 -38.44 5.87 -16.46
C THR A 18 -38.86 7.31 -16.69
N ALA A 19 -40.16 7.57 -16.79
CA ALA A 19 -40.68 8.92 -17.03
C ALA A 19 -40.25 9.91 -15.95
N TYR A 20 -39.73 11.06 -16.36
CA TYR A 20 -39.38 12.16 -15.47
C TYR A 20 -40.58 13.07 -15.29
N PRO A 21 -41.23 13.10 -14.12
CA PRO A 21 -42.46 13.85 -13.97
C PRO A 21 -42.18 15.35 -14.02
N ARG A 22 -43.03 16.10 -14.71
CA ARG A 22 -42.90 17.56 -14.86
C ARG A 22 -42.84 18.28 -13.52
N THR A 23 -43.53 17.77 -12.51
CA THR A 23 -43.55 18.31 -11.14
C THR A 23 -42.19 18.16 -10.43
N ALA A 24 -41.31 17.26 -10.87
CA ALA A 24 -39.94 17.10 -10.35
C ALA A 24 -38.91 17.90 -11.16
N CYS A 25 -39.30 18.46 -12.29
CA CYS A 25 -38.39 19.15 -13.21
C CYS A 25 -37.89 20.47 -12.60
N ARG A 26 -36.57 20.60 -12.39
CA ARG A 26 -35.94 21.79 -11.82
C ARG A 26 -36.11 23.04 -12.69
N ILE A 27 -36.24 22.87 -14.02
CA ILE A 27 -36.52 23.98 -14.95
C ILE A 27 -37.95 24.49 -14.75
N GLN A 28 -38.89 23.57 -14.51
CA GLN A 28 -40.28 23.94 -14.23
C GLN A 28 -40.37 24.72 -12.89
N GLU A 29 -39.61 24.29 -11.88
CA GLU A 29 -39.51 25.00 -10.61
C GLU A 29 -38.96 26.44 -10.75
N THR A 30 -37.98 26.63 -11.69
CA THR A 30 -37.48 27.98 -12.03
C THR A 30 -38.58 28.86 -12.60
N LEU A 31 -39.45 28.31 -13.48
CA LEU A 31 -40.56 29.04 -14.08
C LEU A 31 -41.68 29.37 -13.07
N GLU A 32 -41.93 28.50 -12.11
CA GLU A 32 -43.02 28.67 -11.14
C GLU A 32 -42.61 29.58 -9.95
N ARG A 33 -41.35 29.37 -9.43
CA ARG A 33 -40.90 30.03 -8.24
C ARG A 33 -39.93 31.20 -8.46
N GLY A 34 -39.42 31.35 -9.67
CA GLY A 34 -38.43 32.39 -9.97
C GLY A 34 -37.06 32.16 -9.34
N THR A 35 -36.78 30.93 -8.90
CA THR A 35 -35.50 30.57 -8.29
C THR A 35 -34.65 29.83 -9.30
N GLY A 36 -33.44 30.32 -9.58
CA GLY A 36 -32.49 29.63 -10.44
C GLY A 36 -32.01 28.31 -9.82
N CYS A 37 -31.61 27.35 -10.69
CA CYS A 37 -31.07 26.08 -10.26
C CYS A 37 -29.79 25.70 -11.05
N LYS A 38 -28.97 24.84 -10.48
CA LYS A 38 -27.87 24.16 -11.12
C LYS A 38 -27.98 22.65 -10.86
N VAL A 39 -27.86 21.85 -11.92
CA VAL A 39 -28.02 20.38 -11.90
C VAL A 39 -26.91 19.75 -12.71
N ASP A 40 -26.32 18.63 -12.26
CA ASP A 40 -25.18 17.96 -12.91
C ASP A 40 -25.33 16.43 -13.05
N ASP A 41 -26.47 15.87 -12.61
CA ASP A 41 -26.73 14.43 -12.56
C ASP A 41 -27.91 13.98 -13.42
N GLU A 42 -28.39 14.83 -14.35
CA GLU A 42 -29.49 14.53 -15.21
C GLU A 42 -29.06 14.22 -16.66
N VAL A 43 -30.00 13.77 -17.48
CA VAL A 43 -29.78 13.47 -18.89
C VAL A 43 -30.76 14.23 -19.76
N TYR A 44 -30.29 14.60 -20.95
CA TYR A 44 -31.14 15.09 -22.04
C TYR A 44 -31.19 14.10 -23.19
N TRP A 45 -32.31 14.09 -23.89
CA TRP A 45 -32.59 13.19 -25.02
C TRP A 45 -32.38 13.87 -26.34
N ARG A 46 -31.68 13.19 -27.27
CA ARG A 46 -31.51 13.64 -28.64
C ARG A 46 -32.71 13.22 -29.49
N LYS A 47 -32.81 13.82 -30.67
CA LYS A 47 -33.89 13.51 -31.64
C LYS A 47 -33.85 12.04 -32.12
N ASP A 48 -32.71 11.40 -32.10
CA ASP A 48 -32.52 10.00 -32.48
C ASP A 48 -32.87 8.99 -31.37
N GLY A 49 -33.34 9.47 -30.21
CA GLY A 49 -33.71 8.64 -29.07
C GLY A 49 -32.55 8.22 -28.19
N THR A 50 -31.35 8.77 -28.38
CA THR A 50 -30.21 8.57 -27.47
C THR A 50 -30.21 9.63 -26.37
N ASP A 51 -29.81 9.24 -25.16
CA ASP A 51 -29.59 10.15 -24.06
C ASP A 51 -28.12 10.61 -23.96
N PHE A 52 -27.90 11.70 -23.27
CA PHE A 52 -26.58 12.16 -22.92
C PHE A 52 -26.59 12.87 -21.56
N PRO A 53 -25.57 12.68 -20.75
CA PRO A 53 -25.47 13.35 -19.47
C PRO A 53 -25.24 14.85 -19.66
N VAL A 54 -25.94 15.64 -18.88
CA VAL A 54 -25.91 17.07 -18.99
C VAL A 54 -25.65 17.73 -17.64
N GLU A 55 -24.88 18.80 -17.66
CA GLU A 55 -24.82 19.79 -16.59
C GLU A 55 -25.57 21.03 -17.10
N TYR A 56 -26.56 21.51 -16.34
CA TYR A 56 -27.31 22.71 -16.77
C TYR A 56 -27.55 23.65 -15.60
N SER A 57 -27.80 24.93 -15.97
CA SER A 57 -28.29 25.97 -15.06
C SER A 57 -29.49 26.62 -15.70
N SER A 58 -30.52 26.83 -14.89
CA SER A 58 -31.73 27.52 -15.27
C SER A 58 -31.88 28.82 -14.51
N PHE A 59 -32.18 29.90 -15.19
CA PHE A 59 -32.38 31.22 -14.59
C PHE A 59 -33.71 31.81 -15.07
N PRO A 60 -34.55 32.43 -14.20
CA PRO A 60 -35.78 33.05 -14.58
C PRO A 60 -35.55 34.33 -15.39
N ILE A 61 -36.38 34.59 -16.38
CA ILE A 61 -36.48 35.88 -17.08
C ILE A 61 -37.66 36.63 -16.44
N ILE A 62 -37.34 37.76 -15.82
CA ILE A 62 -38.32 38.57 -15.07
C ILE A 62 -38.50 39.90 -15.82
N GLU A 63 -39.73 40.24 -16.15
CA GLU A 63 -40.13 41.53 -16.72
C GLU A 63 -41.32 42.09 -15.94
N GLN A 64 -41.26 43.34 -15.49
CA GLN A 64 -42.30 43.99 -14.68
C GLN A 64 -42.77 43.13 -13.49
N GLU A 65 -41.83 42.53 -12.76
CA GLU A 65 -42.07 41.62 -11.60
C GLU A 65 -42.80 40.29 -11.99
N GLN A 66 -42.95 39.98 -13.25
CA GLN A 66 -43.55 38.73 -13.74
C GLN A 66 -42.50 37.85 -14.36
N ILE A 67 -42.59 36.56 -14.10
CA ILE A 67 -41.72 35.56 -14.73
C ILE A 67 -42.31 35.30 -16.14
N ILE A 68 -41.57 35.73 -17.17
CA ILE A 68 -41.98 35.57 -18.59
C ILE A 68 -41.32 34.36 -19.26
N GLY A 69 -40.33 33.73 -18.59
CA GLY A 69 -39.64 32.59 -19.14
C GLY A 69 -38.46 32.17 -18.28
N ALA A 70 -37.66 31.25 -18.78
CA ALA A 70 -36.37 30.87 -18.20
C ALA A 70 -35.30 30.71 -19.30
N VAL A 71 -34.06 31.07 -18.96
CA VAL A 71 -32.88 30.75 -19.76
C VAL A 71 -32.24 29.50 -19.18
N VAL A 72 -32.05 28.50 -20.05
CA VAL A 72 -31.35 27.25 -19.68
C VAL A 72 -30.06 27.19 -20.48
N VAL A 73 -28.96 27.16 -19.74
CA VAL A 73 -27.60 26.92 -20.29
C VAL A 73 -27.21 25.51 -19.92
N PHE A 74 -26.85 24.70 -20.90
CA PHE A 74 -26.47 23.32 -20.66
C PHE A 74 -25.15 22.95 -21.35
N LEU A 75 -24.44 21.98 -20.75
CA LEU A 75 -23.21 21.42 -21.27
C LEU A 75 -23.34 19.89 -21.37
N ASP A 76 -23.06 19.35 -22.55
CA ASP A 76 -22.91 17.89 -22.73
C ASP A 76 -21.64 17.40 -22.03
N THR A 77 -21.81 16.58 -21.00
CA THR A 77 -20.70 16.07 -20.17
C THR A 77 -20.26 14.66 -20.59
N THR A 78 -20.73 14.14 -21.73
CA THR A 78 -20.44 12.78 -22.21
C THR A 78 -18.94 12.49 -22.29
N ALA A 79 -18.17 13.40 -22.88
CA ALA A 79 -16.72 13.22 -23.03
C ALA A 79 -16.03 13.19 -21.67
N ARG A 80 -16.38 14.10 -20.76
CA ARG A 80 -15.85 14.15 -19.39
C ARG A 80 -16.12 12.86 -18.63
N LYS A 81 -17.39 12.43 -18.58
CA LYS A 81 -17.78 11.19 -17.85
C LYS A 81 -17.14 9.93 -18.44
N ARG A 82 -16.99 9.84 -19.76
CA ARG A 82 -16.27 8.73 -20.41
C ARG A 82 -14.79 8.69 -20.00
N THR A 83 -14.13 9.84 -20.00
CA THR A 83 -12.72 9.93 -19.59
C THR A 83 -12.55 9.55 -18.12
N GLU A 84 -13.41 10.03 -17.23
CA GLU A 84 -13.40 9.68 -15.80
C GLU A 84 -13.62 8.17 -15.58
N GLN A 85 -14.57 7.56 -16.30
CA GLN A 85 -14.81 6.12 -16.26
C GLN A 85 -13.60 5.32 -16.75
N GLN A 86 -13.00 5.74 -17.88
CA GLN A 86 -11.80 5.09 -18.41
C GLN A 86 -10.63 5.19 -17.47
N LEU A 87 -10.44 6.35 -16.82
CA LEU A 87 -9.39 6.56 -15.83
C LEU A 87 -9.59 5.64 -14.61
N THR A 88 -10.82 5.54 -14.12
CA THR A 88 -11.16 4.66 -12.98
C THR A 88 -10.89 3.20 -13.33
N LEU A 89 -11.35 2.73 -14.50
CA LEU A 89 -11.10 1.36 -14.95
C LEU A 89 -9.60 1.07 -15.13
N SER A 90 -8.86 2.01 -15.73
CA SER A 90 -7.41 1.86 -15.90
C SER A 90 -6.69 1.80 -14.55
N HIS A 91 -7.09 2.62 -13.60
CA HIS A 91 -6.53 2.63 -12.25
C HIS A 91 -6.79 1.31 -11.50
N ASP A 92 -8.00 0.76 -11.62
CA ASP A 92 -8.34 -0.54 -11.02
C ASP A 92 -7.56 -1.70 -11.67
N GLN A 93 -7.33 -1.65 -12.99
CA GLN A 93 -6.50 -2.63 -13.69
C GLN A 93 -5.04 -2.56 -13.21
N LEU A 94 -4.48 -1.36 -13.11
CA LEU A 94 -3.12 -1.16 -12.60
C LEU A 94 -2.98 -1.70 -11.16
N ARG A 95 -3.94 -1.42 -10.27
CA ARG A 95 -3.93 -1.97 -8.90
C ARG A 95 -3.91 -3.49 -8.88
N LYS A 96 -4.75 -4.14 -9.69
CA LYS A 96 -4.79 -5.60 -9.79
C LYS A 96 -3.47 -6.18 -10.30
N LEU A 97 -2.86 -5.54 -11.30
CA LEU A 97 -1.56 -5.96 -11.83
C LEU A 97 -0.45 -5.79 -10.80
N THR A 98 -0.41 -4.68 -10.08
CA THR A 98 0.59 -4.43 -9.03
C THR A 98 0.47 -5.48 -7.93
N ALA A 99 -0.76 -5.75 -7.44
CA ALA A 99 -1.00 -6.79 -6.44
C ALA A 99 -0.54 -8.17 -6.91
N ARG A 100 -0.79 -8.51 -8.19
CA ARG A 100 -0.35 -9.79 -8.77
C ARG A 100 1.17 -9.88 -8.86
N LEU A 101 1.85 -8.81 -9.29
CA LEU A 101 3.31 -8.75 -9.34
C LEU A 101 3.94 -8.89 -7.95
N GLU A 102 3.37 -8.27 -6.93
CA GLU A 102 3.84 -8.43 -5.54
C GLU A 102 3.68 -9.86 -5.04
N SER A 103 2.55 -10.51 -5.33
CA SER A 103 2.32 -11.93 -4.99
C SER A 103 3.36 -12.85 -5.64
N VAL A 104 3.59 -12.69 -6.96
CA VAL A 104 4.57 -13.49 -7.69
C VAL A 104 5.99 -13.26 -7.16
N ARG A 105 6.37 -12.02 -6.89
CA ARG A 105 7.68 -11.71 -6.29
C ARG A 105 7.85 -12.33 -4.90
N GLU A 106 6.79 -12.35 -4.10
CA GLU A 106 6.87 -12.98 -2.77
C GLU A 106 6.98 -14.50 -2.89
N GLU A 107 6.23 -15.13 -3.80
CA GLU A 107 6.36 -16.56 -4.10
C GLU A 107 7.79 -16.91 -4.57
N GLU A 108 8.37 -16.12 -5.48
CA GLU A 108 9.73 -16.30 -5.96
C GLU A 108 10.76 -16.15 -4.83
N ARG A 109 10.62 -15.13 -3.96
CA ARG A 109 11.50 -14.97 -2.79
C ARG A 109 11.45 -16.16 -1.85
N ILE A 110 10.27 -16.75 -1.66
CA ILE A 110 10.07 -17.95 -0.86
C ILE A 110 10.86 -19.13 -1.45
N LEU A 111 10.72 -19.36 -2.74
CA LEU A 111 11.39 -20.45 -3.45
C LEU A 111 12.91 -20.29 -3.37
N ILE A 112 13.43 -19.11 -3.71
CA ILE A 112 14.86 -18.81 -3.67
C ILE A 112 15.42 -18.95 -2.23
N ALA A 113 14.71 -18.46 -1.22
CA ALA A 113 15.17 -18.58 0.17
C ALA A 113 15.29 -20.03 0.62
N ARG A 114 14.33 -20.90 0.24
CA ARG A 114 14.38 -22.33 0.54
C ARG A 114 15.54 -23.02 -0.21
N GLU A 115 15.68 -22.76 -1.51
CA GLU A 115 16.74 -23.34 -2.35
C GLU A 115 18.12 -22.95 -1.82
N ILE A 116 18.34 -21.69 -1.46
CA ILE A 116 19.57 -21.22 -0.82
C ILE A 116 19.82 -21.95 0.52
N HIS A 117 18.79 -22.07 1.35
CA HIS A 117 18.94 -22.74 2.65
C HIS A 117 19.24 -24.24 2.47
N ASP A 118 18.49 -24.93 1.63
CA ASP A 118 18.57 -26.38 1.48
C ASP A 118 19.82 -26.81 0.70
N GLU A 119 20.14 -26.15 -0.42
CA GLU A 119 21.29 -26.54 -1.23
C GLU A 119 22.62 -25.99 -0.68
N LEU A 120 22.73 -24.68 -0.52
CA LEU A 120 24.00 -24.07 -0.09
C LEU A 120 24.26 -24.30 1.40
N GLY A 121 23.23 -24.23 2.24
CA GLY A 121 23.36 -24.44 3.69
C GLY A 121 23.80 -25.88 3.99
N GLN A 122 23.20 -26.88 3.34
CA GLN A 122 23.57 -28.29 3.51
C GLN A 122 24.97 -28.60 2.95
N ALA A 123 25.29 -28.10 1.75
CA ALA A 123 26.62 -28.30 1.15
C ALA A 123 27.75 -27.73 2.01
N LEU A 124 27.58 -26.48 2.51
CA LEU A 124 28.56 -25.86 3.39
C LEU A 124 28.69 -26.55 4.75
N THR A 125 27.58 -27.08 5.29
CA THR A 125 27.58 -27.87 6.52
C THR A 125 28.35 -29.17 6.32
N GLY A 126 28.20 -29.82 5.16
CA GLY A 126 28.99 -31.01 4.77
C GLY A 126 30.47 -30.71 4.71
N VAL A 127 30.86 -29.62 4.02
CA VAL A 127 32.27 -29.17 3.96
C VAL A 127 32.83 -28.89 5.35
N LYS A 128 32.06 -28.26 6.24
CA LYS A 128 32.50 -28.01 7.64
C LYS A 128 32.73 -29.31 8.40
N LEU A 129 31.83 -30.28 8.24
CA LEU A 129 31.96 -31.60 8.87
C LEU A 129 33.23 -32.33 8.38
N ASP A 130 33.49 -32.33 7.08
CA ASP A 130 34.67 -32.94 6.45
C ASP A 130 35.96 -32.28 6.97
N LEU A 131 35.98 -30.95 7.13
CA LEU A 131 37.11 -30.22 7.74
C LEU A 131 37.33 -30.61 9.19
N CYS A 132 36.28 -30.79 9.98
CA CYS A 132 36.37 -31.26 11.34
C CYS A 132 36.95 -32.68 11.43
N LEU A 133 36.46 -33.61 10.60
CA LEU A 133 36.95 -34.99 10.50
C LEU A 133 38.43 -35.05 10.07
N LEU A 134 38.82 -34.24 9.09
CA LEU A 134 40.19 -34.13 8.62
C LEU A 134 41.09 -33.64 9.76
N ARG A 135 40.70 -32.63 10.52
CA ARG A 135 41.44 -32.12 11.68
C ARG A 135 41.68 -33.20 12.73
N ASP A 136 40.63 -34.01 13.00
CA ASP A 136 40.70 -35.04 14.05
C ASP A 136 41.47 -36.31 13.60
N GLN A 137 41.59 -36.58 12.31
CA GLN A 137 42.29 -37.74 11.76
C GLN A 137 43.82 -37.52 11.57
N ILE A 138 44.24 -36.26 11.51
CA ILE A 138 45.65 -35.96 11.25
C ILE A 138 46.40 -35.85 12.58
N SER A 139 47.10 -36.92 13.00
CA SER A 139 47.82 -37.01 14.25
C SER A 139 49.17 -36.26 14.27
N GLU A 140 49.79 -35.98 13.09
CA GLU A 140 51.07 -35.27 12.94
C GLU A 140 50.95 -34.18 11.89
N VAL A 141 50.50 -32.98 12.30
CA VAL A 141 50.36 -31.83 11.36
C VAL A 141 51.45 -30.81 11.66
N SER A 142 52.06 -30.25 10.61
CA SER A 142 52.93 -29.09 10.76
C SER A 142 52.07 -27.89 11.27
N PRO A 143 52.61 -27.00 12.13
CA PRO A 143 51.88 -25.80 12.59
C PRO A 143 51.32 -24.93 11.46
N ALA A 144 51.99 -24.91 10.31
CA ALA A 144 51.54 -24.19 9.11
C ALA A 144 50.27 -24.80 8.50
N MET A 145 50.11 -26.12 8.53
CA MET A 145 48.93 -26.82 7.98
C MET A 145 47.74 -26.67 8.93
N MET A 146 47.94 -26.71 10.26
CA MET A 146 46.90 -26.44 11.23
C MET A 146 46.35 -25.04 11.08
N LYS A 147 47.20 -24.01 10.97
CA LYS A 147 46.78 -22.62 10.72
C LYS A 147 45.98 -22.46 9.43
N ARG A 148 46.31 -23.25 8.41
CA ARG A 148 45.57 -23.25 7.14
C ARG A 148 44.16 -23.86 7.26
N LEU A 149 44.02 -24.98 7.99
CA LEU A 149 42.74 -25.62 8.28
C LEU A 149 41.82 -24.69 9.10
N GLU A 150 42.38 -24.02 10.14
CA GLU A 150 41.65 -23.02 10.91
C GLU A 150 41.17 -21.85 10.04
N SER A 151 42.00 -21.35 9.13
CA SER A 151 41.65 -20.28 8.22
C SER A 151 40.50 -20.71 7.25
N ILE A 152 40.56 -21.94 6.73
CA ILE A 152 39.48 -22.47 5.86
C ILE A 152 38.18 -22.66 6.67
N SER A 153 38.26 -23.20 7.89
CA SER A 153 37.12 -23.36 8.78
C SER A 153 36.44 -22.01 9.07
N THR A 154 37.23 -20.99 9.39
CA THR A 154 36.71 -19.63 9.59
C THR A 154 36.03 -19.04 8.36
N LEU A 155 36.60 -19.29 7.16
CA LEU A 155 36.00 -18.85 5.89
C LEU A 155 34.66 -19.56 5.63
N VAL A 156 34.58 -20.87 5.87
CA VAL A 156 33.37 -21.66 5.73
C VAL A 156 32.29 -21.16 6.71
N ASP A 157 32.65 -20.92 7.97
CA ASP A 157 31.72 -20.36 8.96
C ASP A 157 31.18 -19.00 8.54
N GLY A 158 32.04 -18.10 8.08
CA GLY A 158 31.62 -16.79 7.54
C GLY A 158 30.71 -16.91 6.30
N THR A 159 30.96 -17.92 5.47
CA THR A 159 30.10 -18.18 4.29
C THR A 159 28.74 -18.73 4.70
N ILE A 160 28.70 -19.68 5.65
CA ILE A 160 27.45 -20.19 6.24
C ILE A 160 26.61 -19.05 6.79
N GLN A 161 27.21 -18.17 7.61
CA GLN A 161 26.53 -16.99 8.15
C GLN A 161 26.00 -16.07 7.06
N SER A 162 26.76 -15.87 5.97
CA SER A 162 26.34 -15.04 4.84
C SER A 162 25.16 -15.66 4.09
N VAL A 163 25.17 -16.96 3.85
CA VAL A 163 24.07 -17.72 3.21
C VAL A 163 22.81 -17.66 4.06
N GLN A 164 22.92 -17.90 5.37
CA GLN A 164 21.81 -17.82 6.30
C GLN A 164 21.22 -16.41 6.32
N ARG A 165 22.06 -15.37 6.33
CA ARG A 165 21.62 -13.98 6.26
C ARG A 165 20.84 -13.68 4.97
N ILE A 166 21.38 -14.09 3.79
CA ILE A 166 20.71 -13.88 2.51
C ILE A 166 19.35 -14.58 2.48
N ALA A 167 19.29 -15.83 2.91
CA ALA A 167 18.04 -16.58 2.98
C ALA A 167 17.01 -15.87 3.89
N THR A 168 17.48 -15.33 5.03
CA THR A 168 16.62 -14.61 5.98
C THR A 168 16.17 -13.23 5.46
N GLU A 169 17.03 -12.50 4.72
CA GLU A 169 16.64 -11.24 4.04
C GLU A 169 15.59 -11.50 2.96
N LEU A 170 15.69 -12.61 2.23
CA LEU A 170 14.70 -13.03 1.24
C LEU A 170 13.39 -13.46 1.90
N ARG A 171 13.46 -14.29 2.96
CA ARG A 171 12.31 -14.69 3.78
C ARG A 171 12.73 -15.12 5.17
N PRO A 172 12.28 -14.45 6.23
CA PRO A 172 12.58 -14.90 7.57
C PRO A 172 11.83 -16.21 7.87
N VAL A 173 12.57 -17.29 8.00
CA VAL A 173 12.05 -18.59 8.47
C VAL A 173 11.33 -18.43 9.83
N VAL A 174 11.79 -17.47 10.62
CA VAL A 174 11.19 -17.08 11.90
C VAL A 174 9.72 -16.66 11.74
N LEU A 175 9.35 -15.97 10.65
CA LEU A 175 7.97 -15.54 10.41
C LEU A 175 7.03 -16.75 10.20
N ASP A 176 7.51 -17.77 9.50
CA ASP A 176 6.71 -18.96 9.20
C ASP A 176 6.59 -19.93 10.38
N GLN A 177 7.66 -20.03 11.18
CA GLN A 177 7.75 -20.99 12.29
C GLN A 177 7.26 -20.41 13.61
N LEU A 178 7.56 -19.15 13.90
CA LEU A 178 7.32 -18.53 15.20
C LEU A 178 6.30 -17.39 15.15
N GLY A 179 5.91 -16.95 13.94
CA GLY A 179 4.92 -15.90 13.75
C GLY A 179 5.49 -14.48 13.75
N LEU A 180 4.58 -13.49 13.69
CA LEU A 180 4.94 -12.09 13.43
C LEU A 180 5.74 -11.42 14.54
N ILE A 181 5.38 -11.63 15.82
CA ILE A 181 6.04 -10.96 16.94
C ILE A 181 7.52 -11.35 17.01
N PRO A 182 7.88 -12.65 17.10
CA PRO A 182 9.30 -13.05 17.11
C PRO A 182 10.07 -12.62 15.85
N ALA A 183 9.39 -12.55 14.70
CA ALA A 183 10.03 -12.06 13.48
C ALA A 183 10.36 -10.57 13.54
N ILE A 184 9.50 -9.74 14.11
CA ILE A 184 9.75 -8.30 14.34
C ILE A 184 10.89 -8.11 15.37
N GLU A 185 10.87 -8.87 16.48
CA GLU A 185 11.91 -8.83 17.50
C GLU A 185 13.27 -9.16 16.90
N TRP A 186 13.33 -10.27 16.17
CA TRP A 186 14.54 -10.71 15.49
C TRP A 186 15.06 -9.66 14.49
N GLN A 187 14.18 -9.13 13.65
CA GLN A 187 14.52 -8.12 12.63
C GLN A 187 15.02 -6.80 13.25
N ALA A 188 14.42 -6.36 14.35
CA ALA A 188 14.87 -5.16 15.07
C ALA A 188 16.27 -5.37 15.68
N HIS A 189 16.54 -6.54 16.27
CA HIS A 189 17.85 -6.88 16.82
C HIS A 189 18.93 -6.95 15.73
N GLU A 190 18.64 -7.62 14.62
CA GLU A 190 19.56 -7.72 13.47
C GLU A 190 19.84 -6.35 12.84
N PHE A 191 18.83 -5.50 12.74
CA PHE A 191 18.96 -4.13 12.25
C PHE A 191 19.89 -3.31 13.17
N GLN A 192 19.72 -3.38 14.48
CA GLN A 192 20.58 -2.71 15.46
C GLN A 192 22.02 -3.21 15.36
N ALA A 193 22.23 -4.53 15.28
CA ALA A 193 23.57 -5.12 15.19
C ALA A 193 24.33 -4.67 13.93
N ARG A 194 23.62 -4.50 12.81
CA ARG A 194 24.19 -4.11 11.52
C ARG A 194 24.44 -2.62 11.37
N THR A 195 23.53 -1.79 11.87
CA THR A 195 23.54 -0.33 11.62
C THR A 195 24.13 0.46 12.79
N GLY A 196 24.16 -0.11 13.98
CA GLY A 196 24.48 0.59 15.23
C GLY A 196 23.35 1.52 15.72
N ILE A 197 22.21 1.59 15.01
CA ILE A 197 21.06 2.39 15.41
C ILE A 197 20.32 1.64 16.53
N GLN A 198 20.14 2.28 17.67
CA GLN A 198 19.49 1.67 18.83
C GLN A 198 18.01 1.42 18.54
N CYS A 199 17.52 0.18 18.74
CA CYS A 199 16.12 -0.18 18.61
C CYS A 199 15.50 -0.50 19.96
N THR A 200 14.34 0.09 20.25
CA THR A 200 13.51 -0.30 21.38
C THR A 200 12.19 -0.86 20.85
N LEU A 201 11.74 -1.98 21.40
CA LEU A 201 10.52 -2.65 20.97
C LEU A 201 9.60 -2.87 22.17
N ASP A 202 8.40 -2.31 22.07
CA ASP A 202 7.34 -2.46 23.06
C ASP A 202 6.19 -3.26 22.42
N VAL A 203 5.88 -4.44 22.97
CA VAL A 203 4.81 -5.31 22.50
C VAL A 203 3.71 -5.39 23.56
N TYR A 204 2.54 -4.84 23.21
CA TYR A 204 1.36 -4.83 24.09
C TYR A 204 0.30 -5.85 23.62
N LEU A 205 0.76 -7.05 23.24
CA LEU A 205 -0.06 -8.13 22.71
C LEU A 205 0.34 -9.46 23.34
N ARG A 206 -0.64 -10.33 23.61
CA ARG A 206 -0.36 -11.71 24.08
C ARG A 206 -0.40 -12.72 22.93
N ALA A 207 -1.21 -12.50 21.95
CA ALA A 207 -1.33 -13.33 20.74
C ALA A 207 -1.90 -12.49 19.60
N ILE A 208 -1.52 -12.79 18.37
CA ILE A 208 -2.04 -12.13 17.17
C ILE A 208 -2.67 -13.21 16.30
N THR A 209 -3.93 -12.99 15.90
CA THR A 209 -4.60 -13.80 14.88
C THR A 209 -4.67 -13.00 13.58
N LEU A 210 -3.55 -12.96 12.85
CA LEU A 210 -3.49 -12.46 11.47
C LEU A 210 -3.46 -13.65 10.52
N SER A 211 -4.03 -13.48 9.33
CA SER A 211 -3.80 -14.42 8.24
C SER A 211 -2.30 -14.46 7.89
N HIS A 212 -1.86 -15.55 7.26
CA HIS A 212 -0.47 -15.65 6.78
C HIS A 212 -0.09 -14.49 5.85
N ALA A 213 -1.00 -14.10 4.95
CA ALA A 213 -0.82 -12.93 4.07
C ALA A 213 -0.69 -11.63 4.86
N GLY A 214 -1.49 -11.45 5.91
CA GLY A 214 -1.44 -10.28 6.79
C GLY A 214 -0.12 -10.19 7.56
N SER A 215 0.36 -11.31 8.11
CA SER A 215 1.64 -11.38 8.81
C SER A 215 2.81 -11.07 7.88
N THR A 216 2.80 -11.63 6.66
CA THR A 216 3.82 -11.37 5.64
C THR A 216 3.83 -9.90 5.22
N ALA A 217 2.66 -9.31 4.94
CA ALA A 217 2.58 -7.91 4.54
C ALA A 217 3.03 -6.96 5.65
N MET A 218 2.61 -7.18 6.91
CA MET A 218 3.06 -6.37 8.06
C MET A 218 4.57 -6.45 8.22
N PHE A 219 5.14 -7.65 8.13
CA PHE A 219 6.57 -7.85 8.23
C PHE A 219 7.33 -7.13 7.08
N ARG A 220 6.84 -7.22 5.83
CA ARG A 220 7.45 -6.51 4.69
C ARG A 220 7.37 -5.00 4.82
N ILE A 221 6.27 -4.47 5.34
CA ILE A 221 6.15 -3.04 5.65
C ILE A 221 7.18 -2.67 6.72
N PHE A 222 7.33 -3.46 7.78
CA PHE A 222 8.33 -3.22 8.82
C PHE A 222 9.76 -3.21 8.27
N GLN A 223 10.13 -4.16 7.41
CA GLN A 223 11.43 -4.19 6.74
C GLN A 223 11.67 -2.93 5.90
N GLU A 224 10.67 -2.46 5.16
CA GLU A 224 10.76 -1.24 4.36
C GLU A 224 10.95 0.00 5.23
N ILE A 225 10.25 0.09 6.35
CA ILE A 225 10.43 1.17 7.33
C ILE A 225 11.87 1.21 7.84
N LEU A 226 12.42 0.09 8.29
CA LEU A 226 13.78 0.00 8.76
C LEU A 226 14.82 0.33 7.67
N THR A 227 14.54 -0.09 6.42
CA THR A 227 15.37 0.26 5.26
C THR A 227 15.40 1.76 5.01
N ASN A 228 14.24 2.42 5.12
CA ASN A 228 14.12 3.87 4.99
C ASN A 228 14.86 4.60 6.11
N VAL A 229 14.78 4.10 7.33
CA VAL A 229 15.56 4.64 8.45
C VAL A 229 17.05 4.55 8.16
N ALA A 230 17.55 3.37 7.76
CA ALA A 230 18.97 3.18 7.49
C ALA A 230 19.50 4.06 6.34
N ARG A 231 18.68 4.26 5.29
CA ARG A 231 19.12 4.99 4.09
C ARG A 231 18.91 6.48 4.16
N HIS A 232 17.86 6.93 4.85
CA HIS A 232 17.38 8.29 4.70
C HIS A 232 17.26 9.08 5.99
N ALA A 233 17.09 8.42 7.16
CA ALA A 233 16.74 9.13 8.37
C ALA A 233 17.92 9.78 9.08
N GLN A 234 19.14 9.24 8.97
CA GLN A 234 20.28 9.64 9.81
C GLN A 234 19.95 9.59 11.32
N ALA A 235 19.14 8.61 11.70
CA ALA A 235 18.67 8.42 13.05
C ALA A 235 19.72 7.68 13.91
N SER A 236 19.66 7.88 15.21
CA SER A 236 20.43 7.12 16.21
C SER A 236 19.55 6.17 17.01
N ILE A 237 18.24 6.42 17.05
CA ILE A 237 17.27 5.64 17.84
C ILE A 237 16.01 5.41 17.00
N VAL A 238 15.46 4.20 17.11
CA VAL A 238 14.17 3.80 16.56
C VAL A 238 13.31 3.19 17.67
N HIS A 239 12.11 3.72 17.87
CA HIS A 239 11.10 3.18 18.76
C HIS A 239 10.05 2.43 17.97
N ILE A 240 9.80 1.17 18.32
CA ILE A 240 8.86 0.27 17.67
C ILE A 240 7.80 -0.11 18.71
N THR A 241 6.54 0.08 18.37
CA THR A 241 5.41 -0.33 19.22
C THR A 241 4.47 -1.20 18.42
N LEU A 242 4.10 -2.36 18.98
CA LEU A 242 3.14 -3.28 18.40
C LEU A 242 1.99 -3.50 19.38
N GLN A 243 0.78 -3.13 18.98
CA GLN A 243 -0.40 -3.20 19.85
C GLN A 243 -1.68 -3.53 19.09
N GLU A 244 -2.67 -4.03 19.81
CA GLU A 244 -4.04 -4.13 19.30
C GLU A 244 -4.83 -2.88 19.68
N GLN A 245 -5.49 -2.27 18.71
CA GLN A 245 -6.34 -1.13 18.93
C GLN A 245 -7.63 -1.23 18.09
N ALA A 246 -8.78 -1.23 18.75
CA ALA A 246 -10.10 -1.26 18.09
C ALA A 246 -10.23 -2.38 17.02
N GLY A 247 -9.84 -3.62 17.36
CA GLY A 247 -9.93 -4.77 16.47
C GLY A 247 -8.95 -4.74 15.29
N SER A 248 -7.89 -3.96 15.41
CA SER A 248 -6.83 -3.88 14.40
C SER A 248 -5.46 -4.03 15.06
N LEU A 249 -4.53 -4.67 14.35
CA LEU A 249 -3.12 -4.63 14.71
C LEU A 249 -2.54 -3.29 14.26
N VAL A 250 -1.87 -2.61 15.18
CA VAL A 250 -1.19 -1.33 14.94
C VAL A 250 0.30 -1.51 15.19
N LEU A 251 1.10 -1.25 14.18
CA LEU A 251 2.55 -1.09 14.24
C LEU A 251 2.87 0.41 14.13
N ASP A 252 3.53 0.95 15.14
CA ASP A 252 4.00 2.33 15.17
C ASP A 252 5.54 2.31 15.26
N VAL A 253 6.21 2.90 14.27
CA VAL A 253 7.68 2.98 14.23
C VAL A 253 8.08 4.43 14.13
N ARG A 254 8.93 4.89 15.06
CA ARG A 254 9.39 6.28 15.14
C ARG A 254 10.89 6.35 15.20
N ASP A 255 11.48 7.12 14.32
CA ASP A 255 12.90 7.47 14.37
C ASP A 255 13.11 8.90 14.87
N ASN A 256 14.31 9.18 15.37
CA ASN A 256 14.75 10.52 15.79
C ASN A 256 15.62 11.23 14.74
N GLY A 257 15.45 10.89 13.47
CA GLY A 257 16.30 11.38 12.40
C GLY A 257 15.90 12.75 11.83
N ARG A 258 16.31 13.00 10.58
CA ARG A 258 16.08 14.28 9.90
C ARG A 258 14.61 14.62 9.63
N GLY A 259 13.72 13.62 9.74
CA GLY A 259 12.32 13.74 9.38
C GLY A 259 12.08 13.65 7.88
N VAL A 260 10.82 13.86 7.49
CA VAL A 260 10.33 13.81 6.10
C VAL A 260 9.61 15.10 5.76
N THR A 261 9.75 15.58 4.52
CA THR A 261 9.07 16.77 4.01
C THR A 261 7.76 16.39 3.30
N ASP A 262 6.82 17.35 3.20
CA ASP A 262 5.57 17.15 2.46
C ASP A 262 5.82 16.81 0.99
N ALA A 263 6.87 17.36 0.37
CA ALA A 263 7.27 17.05 -1.00
C ALA A 263 7.72 15.59 -1.15
N GLU A 264 8.49 15.04 -0.20
CA GLU A 264 8.90 13.63 -0.19
C GLU A 264 7.71 12.70 0.05
N LEU A 265 6.75 13.10 0.88
CA LEU A 265 5.51 12.32 1.13
C LEU A 265 4.57 12.30 -0.08
N ALA A 266 4.59 13.35 -0.90
CA ALA A 266 3.78 13.50 -2.09
C ALA A 266 4.44 12.95 -3.37
N ASP A 267 5.73 12.59 -3.32
CA ASP A 267 6.47 12.09 -4.49
C ASP A 267 5.96 10.72 -4.94
N PRO A 268 5.34 10.63 -6.13
CA PRO A 268 4.85 9.36 -6.66
C PRO A 268 5.97 8.36 -7.02
N HIS A 269 7.23 8.80 -7.09
CA HIS A 269 8.39 7.96 -7.34
C HIS A 269 8.97 7.33 -6.07
N SER A 270 8.45 7.69 -4.89
CA SER A 270 8.79 7.04 -3.62
C SER A 270 8.20 5.63 -3.52
N LEU A 271 8.77 4.70 -4.31
CA LEU A 271 8.26 3.32 -4.45
C LEU A 271 8.08 2.61 -3.10
N GLY A 272 8.95 2.87 -2.13
CA GLY A 272 8.86 2.31 -0.79
C GLY A 272 7.60 2.77 -0.05
N LEU A 273 7.30 4.08 -0.06
CA LEU A 273 6.11 4.64 0.58
C LEU A 273 4.82 4.17 -0.09
N VAL A 274 4.82 4.15 -1.43
CA VAL A 274 3.68 3.65 -2.23
C VAL A 274 3.44 2.17 -1.93
N GLY A 275 4.48 1.34 -1.97
CA GLY A 275 4.36 -0.10 -1.70
C GLY A 275 3.89 -0.42 -0.27
N MET A 276 4.30 0.35 0.75
CA MET A 276 3.79 0.19 2.11
C MET A 276 2.29 0.51 2.19
N ARG A 277 1.83 1.60 1.56
CA ARG A 277 0.42 1.99 1.54
C ARG A 277 -0.45 0.95 0.81
N GLU A 278 0.01 0.47 -0.33
CA GLU A 278 -0.71 -0.53 -1.12
C GLU A 278 -0.84 -1.87 -0.39
N ARG A 279 0.24 -2.36 0.24
CA ARG A 279 0.20 -3.60 1.03
C ARG A 279 -0.78 -3.52 2.18
N ALA A 280 -0.81 -2.40 2.91
CA ALA A 280 -1.78 -2.22 3.98
C ALA A 280 -3.22 -2.16 3.43
N LEU A 281 -3.43 -1.42 2.34
CA LEU A 281 -4.75 -1.24 1.71
C LEU A 281 -5.34 -2.56 1.18
N LEU A 282 -4.52 -3.45 0.60
CA LEU A 282 -4.94 -4.78 0.13
C LEU A 282 -5.52 -5.65 1.26
N LEU A 283 -5.15 -5.37 2.49
CA LEU A 283 -5.64 -6.06 3.70
C LEU A 283 -6.76 -5.28 4.43
N GLY A 284 -7.33 -4.26 3.77
CA GLY A 284 -8.33 -3.39 4.38
C GLY A 284 -7.78 -2.46 5.46
N GLY A 285 -6.46 -2.28 5.47
CA GLY A 285 -5.73 -1.43 6.42
C GLY A 285 -5.29 -0.11 5.84
N GLU A 286 -4.46 0.59 6.58
CA GLU A 286 -3.90 1.90 6.20
C GLU A 286 -2.46 2.07 6.67
N THR A 287 -1.71 2.93 5.98
CA THR A 287 -0.37 3.37 6.39
C THR A 287 -0.32 4.89 6.40
N ILE A 288 0.01 5.45 7.55
CA ILE A 288 0.15 6.89 7.76
C ILE A 288 1.62 7.18 8.05
N VAL A 289 2.22 8.08 7.29
CA VAL A 289 3.58 8.57 7.50
C VAL A 289 3.50 10.04 7.87
N THR A 290 4.09 10.39 9.00
CA THR A 290 4.15 11.76 9.52
C THR A 290 5.57 12.09 9.96
N GLY A 291 5.92 13.34 9.90
CA GLY A 291 7.23 13.83 10.33
C GLY A 291 7.41 15.29 9.94
N SER A 292 8.43 15.89 10.49
CA SER A 292 8.84 17.25 10.13
C SER A 292 10.36 17.32 10.11
N PRO A 293 10.96 18.20 9.32
CA PRO A 293 12.41 18.36 9.29
C PRO A 293 12.98 18.58 10.70
N GLY A 294 13.94 17.72 11.10
CA GLY A 294 14.62 17.78 12.40
C GLY A 294 13.89 17.15 13.58
N THR A 295 12.70 16.56 13.39
CA THR A 295 11.92 15.91 14.48
C THR A 295 11.80 14.39 14.34
N GLY A 296 12.37 13.82 13.28
CA GLY A 296 12.24 12.41 12.93
C GLY A 296 10.97 12.09 12.15
N THR A 297 10.80 10.81 11.84
CA THR A 297 9.65 10.28 11.09
C THR A 297 8.89 9.27 11.94
N ALA A 298 7.57 9.30 11.86
CA ALA A 298 6.70 8.29 12.43
C ALA A 298 5.88 7.60 11.32
N VAL A 299 5.94 6.29 11.28
CA VAL A 299 5.15 5.45 10.38
C VAL A 299 4.20 4.62 11.21
N ARG A 300 2.92 4.80 11.00
CA ARG A 300 1.85 4.01 11.62
C ARG A 300 1.17 3.16 10.58
N VAL A 301 1.11 1.86 10.84
CA VAL A 301 0.44 0.86 10.01
C VAL A 301 -0.68 0.24 10.81
N ARG A 302 -1.87 0.19 10.23
CA ARG A 302 -3.04 -0.43 10.82
C ARG A 302 -3.59 -1.49 9.89
N ILE A 303 -3.75 -2.72 10.37
CA ILE A 303 -4.36 -3.83 9.62
C ILE A 303 -5.49 -4.44 10.49
N PRO A 304 -6.73 -4.56 9.97
CA PRO A 304 -7.81 -5.20 10.69
C PRO A 304 -7.43 -6.64 11.06
N LEU A 305 -7.68 -7.03 12.31
CA LEU A 305 -7.63 -8.42 12.72
C LEU A 305 -8.85 -9.10 12.11
N GLY A 306 -8.66 -10.15 11.30
CA GLY A 306 -9.77 -10.93 10.78
C GLY A 306 -10.63 -11.43 11.94
N GLN A 307 -11.94 -11.45 11.77
CA GLN A 307 -12.79 -12.17 12.71
C GLN A 307 -12.36 -13.65 12.70
N PRO A 308 -12.26 -14.32 13.86
CA PRO A 308 -11.85 -15.71 13.96
C PRO A 308 -12.76 -16.66 13.21
#